data_80abcab9b33ef96bb215063c910cd5de
#
_entry.id   80abcab9b33ef96bb215063c910cd5de
#
_cell.length_a   1.000
_cell.length_b   1.000
_cell.length_c   1.000
_cell.angle_alpha   90.00
_cell.angle_beta   90.00
_cell.angle_gamma   90.00
#
_symmetry.space_group_name_H-M   'P 1'
#
loop_
_entity.id
_entity.type
_entity.pdbx_description
1 polymer ?
#
loop_
_entity_poly.entity_id
_entity_poly.type
_entity_poly.pdbx_seq_one_letter_code
_entity_poly.pdbx_strand_id
1 'polypeptide(L)'
;MGGAQLEMPGMPRRLFPATPSKLAAFSDCPRRYRHAYVDRPTPARGPAWAHNSVGSAVHAALRSWWELPLARRTPGAARQLLYGVWSTAGFRDAEQSERWRARAAGWLTDYVTGLDPADEPVGTERQVAATTERLALSGRVDRIDQRGDELVVVDYKTGRSVCTDDEARGSPALAAYVLGVRRTLRRPCSR
;
A
#
# COMPACT_ATOMS: atom_id res chain seq x y z
N MET A 1 -30.03 -13.47 -12.73
CA MET A 1 -30.09 -14.89 -12.33
C MET A 1 -28.69 -15.27 -11.89
N GLY A 2 -28.47 -15.39 -10.59
CA GLY A 2 -27.18 -15.84 -10.04
C GLY A 2 -27.12 -17.36 -10.18
N GLY A 3 -26.24 -17.87 -11.04
CA GLY A 3 -25.97 -19.29 -11.14
C GLY A 3 -25.40 -19.79 -9.80
N ALA A 4 -26.17 -20.62 -9.10
CA ALA A 4 -25.67 -21.39 -7.98
C ALA A 4 -24.52 -22.27 -8.49
N GLN A 5 -23.32 -22.05 -8.00
CA GLN A 5 -22.19 -22.92 -8.31
C GLN A 5 -22.47 -24.26 -7.64
N LEU A 6 -22.72 -25.30 -8.43
CA LEU A 6 -22.89 -26.66 -7.95
C LEU A 6 -21.60 -27.09 -7.24
N GLU A 7 -21.69 -27.31 -5.92
CA GLU A 7 -20.60 -27.88 -5.13
C GLU A 7 -20.50 -29.38 -5.47
N MET A 8 -19.46 -29.75 -6.19
CA MET A 8 -19.15 -31.17 -6.42
C MET A 8 -18.37 -31.71 -5.22
N PRO A 9 -18.84 -32.80 -4.58
CA PRO A 9 -18.12 -33.43 -3.48
C PRO A 9 -16.69 -33.81 -3.91
N GLY A 10 -15.68 -33.42 -3.11
CA GLY A 10 -14.27 -33.75 -3.36
C GLY A 10 -13.50 -32.73 -4.20
N MET A 11 -14.13 -31.69 -4.77
CA MET A 11 -13.36 -30.61 -5.40
C MET A 11 -12.88 -29.60 -4.37
N PRO A 12 -11.60 -29.14 -4.44
CA PRO A 12 -11.11 -28.08 -3.58
C PRO A 12 -11.92 -26.81 -3.81
N ARG A 13 -12.45 -26.23 -2.75
CA ARG A 13 -13.21 -24.98 -2.82
C ARG A 13 -12.31 -23.87 -3.35
N ARG A 14 -12.69 -23.23 -4.46
CA ARG A 14 -11.92 -22.10 -5.00
C ARG A 14 -12.04 -20.92 -4.04
N LEU A 15 -10.92 -20.57 -3.40
CA LEU A 15 -10.86 -19.41 -2.51
C LEU A 15 -11.07 -18.12 -3.29
N PHE A 16 -11.80 -17.18 -2.70
CA PHE A 16 -12.02 -15.88 -3.30
C PHE A 16 -10.73 -15.03 -3.17
N PRO A 17 -10.13 -14.54 -4.29
CA PRO A 17 -8.93 -13.73 -4.24
C PRO A 17 -9.25 -12.32 -3.76
N ALA A 18 -8.83 -11.98 -2.55
CA ALA A 18 -9.02 -10.69 -1.91
C ALA A 18 -7.69 -9.94 -1.80
N THR A 19 -7.74 -8.62 -2.01
CA THR A 19 -6.64 -7.70 -1.75
C THR A 19 -7.13 -6.56 -0.88
N PRO A 20 -6.26 -5.83 -0.14
CA PRO A 20 -6.66 -4.65 0.62
C PRO A 20 -7.47 -3.64 -0.19
N SER A 21 -7.07 -3.38 -1.44
CA SER A 21 -7.79 -2.48 -2.34
C SER A 21 -9.20 -2.97 -2.70
N LYS A 22 -9.37 -4.29 -2.90
CA LYS A 22 -10.69 -4.89 -3.15
C LYS A 22 -11.58 -4.79 -1.93
N LEU A 23 -11.03 -5.06 -0.74
CA LEU A 23 -11.77 -4.94 0.52
C LEU A 23 -12.21 -3.48 0.75
N ALA A 24 -11.30 -2.53 0.60
CA ALA A 24 -11.61 -1.11 0.72
C ALA A 24 -12.67 -0.66 -0.29
N ALA A 25 -12.55 -1.07 -1.56
CA ALA A 25 -13.53 -0.73 -2.60
C ALA A 25 -14.93 -1.29 -2.30
N PHE A 26 -15.01 -2.50 -1.74
CA PHE A 26 -16.28 -3.11 -1.34
C PHE A 26 -16.90 -2.39 -0.14
N SER A 27 -16.10 -2.09 0.90
CA SER A 27 -16.56 -1.38 2.10
C SER A 27 -17.05 0.03 1.77
N ASP A 28 -16.36 0.73 0.86
CA ASP A 28 -16.73 2.07 0.44
C ASP A 28 -18.01 2.08 -0.42
N CYS A 29 -18.08 1.21 -1.42
CA CYS A 29 -19.25 1.11 -2.28
C CYS A 29 -19.30 -0.26 -2.99
N PRO A 30 -20.21 -1.20 -2.57
CA PRO A 30 -20.37 -2.50 -3.22
C PRO A 30 -20.71 -2.41 -4.72
N ARG A 31 -21.43 -1.36 -5.14
CA ARG A 31 -21.75 -1.14 -6.56
C ARG A 31 -20.48 -0.79 -7.36
N ARG A 32 -19.62 0.09 -6.83
CA ARG A 32 -18.31 0.41 -7.43
C ARG A 32 -17.43 -0.83 -7.51
N TYR A 33 -17.40 -1.62 -6.44
CA TYR A 33 -16.67 -2.89 -6.42
C TYR A 33 -17.15 -3.82 -7.52
N ARG A 34 -18.46 -4.01 -7.67
CA ARG A 34 -19.05 -4.85 -8.72
C ARG A 34 -18.58 -4.41 -10.11
N HIS A 35 -18.70 -3.11 -10.43
CA HIS A 35 -18.28 -2.58 -11.73
C HIS A 35 -16.77 -2.76 -11.98
N ALA A 36 -15.93 -2.56 -10.96
CA ALA A 36 -14.49 -2.61 -11.11
C ALA A 36 -13.92 -4.04 -11.19
N TYR A 37 -14.56 -5.02 -10.52
CA TYR A 37 -13.93 -6.33 -10.30
C TYR A 37 -14.79 -7.53 -10.73
N VAL A 38 -16.09 -7.36 -10.92
CA VAL A 38 -17.02 -8.46 -11.22
C VAL A 38 -17.57 -8.39 -12.63
N ASP A 39 -18.08 -7.24 -13.05
CA ASP A 39 -18.70 -7.06 -14.36
C ASP A 39 -17.67 -7.26 -15.49
N ARG A 40 -18.16 -7.79 -16.61
CA ARG A 40 -17.38 -8.02 -17.84
C ARG A 40 -18.10 -7.41 -19.04
N PRO A 41 -17.39 -6.76 -19.98
CA PRO A 41 -15.96 -6.48 -19.96
C PRO A 41 -15.58 -5.54 -18.82
N THR A 42 -14.36 -5.71 -18.26
CA THR A 42 -13.85 -4.78 -17.25
C THR A 42 -13.69 -3.40 -17.88
N PRO A 43 -14.21 -2.33 -17.26
CA PRO A 43 -14.04 -0.98 -17.78
C PRO A 43 -12.57 -0.64 -18.00
N ALA A 44 -12.27 0.06 -19.08
CA ALA A 44 -10.93 0.56 -19.32
C ALA A 44 -10.50 1.48 -18.15
N ARG A 45 -9.24 1.36 -17.74
CA ARG A 45 -8.70 2.30 -16.76
C ARG A 45 -8.71 3.70 -17.35
N GLY A 46 -9.29 4.65 -16.63
CA GLY A 46 -9.23 6.05 -16.98
C GLY A 46 -7.77 6.58 -17.02
N PRO A 47 -7.58 7.83 -17.44
CA PRO A 47 -6.26 8.46 -17.43
C PRO A 47 -5.66 8.47 -16.03
N ALA A 48 -4.34 8.64 -15.96
CA ALA A 48 -3.65 8.79 -14.69
C ALA A 48 -4.22 10.00 -13.91
N TRP A 49 -4.21 9.90 -12.59
CA TRP A 49 -4.59 10.99 -11.69
C TRP A 49 -3.36 11.49 -10.96
N ALA A 50 -3.20 12.81 -10.84
CA ALA A 50 -2.06 13.44 -10.17
C ALA A 50 -1.77 12.85 -8.77
N HIS A 51 -2.81 12.58 -7.97
CA HIS A 51 -2.63 12.00 -6.64
C HIS A 51 -2.02 10.59 -6.67
N ASN A 52 -2.29 9.79 -7.73
CA ASN A 52 -1.65 8.49 -7.91
C ASN A 52 -0.18 8.64 -8.26
N SER A 53 0.16 9.60 -9.10
CA SER A 53 1.56 9.90 -9.47
C SER A 53 2.36 10.38 -8.25
N VAL A 54 1.79 11.25 -7.43
CA VAL A 54 2.39 11.68 -6.14
C VAL A 54 2.61 10.49 -5.22
N GLY A 55 1.57 9.69 -4.98
CA GLY A 55 1.65 8.52 -4.10
C GLY A 55 2.72 7.54 -4.58
N SER A 56 2.69 7.16 -5.86
CA SER A 56 3.67 6.24 -6.43
C SER A 56 5.11 6.73 -6.30
N ALA A 57 5.34 8.04 -6.53
CA ALA A 57 6.67 8.62 -6.40
C ALA A 57 7.18 8.61 -4.95
N VAL A 58 6.32 8.94 -3.98
CA VAL A 58 6.69 8.91 -2.54
C VAL A 58 7.02 7.50 -2.09
N HIS A 59 6.18 6.50 -2.41
CA HIS A 59 6.42 5.10 -2.06
C HIS A 59 7.72 4.58 -2.68
N ALA A 60 7.96 4.86 -3.98
CA ALA A 60 9.18 4.45 -4.67
C ALA A 60 10.43 5.11 -4.05
N ALA A 61 10.36 6.40 -3.71
CA ALA A 61 11.46 7.11 -3.08
C ALA A 61 11.78 6.57 -1.69
N LEU A 62 10.76 6.29 -0.86
CA LEU A 62 10.95 5.70 0.48
C LEU A 62 11.54 4.31 0.41
N ARG A 63 11.06 3.46 -0.51
CA ARG A 63 11.66 2.16 -0.73
C ARG A 63 13.15 2.28 -1.06
N SER A 64 13.49 3.09 -2.06
CA SER A 64 14.86 3.27 -2.50
C SER A 64 15.74 3.92 -1.44
N TRP A 65 15.17 4.76 -0.57
CA TRP A 65 15.90 5.36 0.55
C TRP A 65 16.36 4.32 1.57
N TRP A 66 15.50 3.34 1.88
CA TRP A 66 15.84 2.22 2.75
C TRP A 66 16.86 1.25 2.11
N GLU A 67 16.91 1.17 0.79
CA GLU A 67 17.91 0.39 0.05
C GLU A 67 19.30 1.06 0.00
N LEU A 68 19.41 2.34 0.40
CA LEU A 68 20.70 3.03 0.46
C LEU A 68 21.57 2.49 1.60
N PRO A 69 22.91 2.51 1.44
CA PRO A 69 23.82 2.33 2.56
C PRO A 69 23.52 3.37 3.67
N LEU A 70 23.66 2.97 4.93
CA LEU A 70 23.33 3.80 6.10
C LEU A 70 23.89 5.24 6.01
N ALA A 71 25.16 5.38 5.66
CA ALA A 71 25.81 6.70 5.54
C ALA A 71 25.20 7.63 4.48
N ARG A 72 24.37 7.08 3.58
CA ARG A 72 23.69 7.82 2.51
C ARG A 72 22.20 8.05 2.78
N ARG A 73 21.66 7.53 3.86
CA ARG A 73 20.26 7.72 4.26
C ARG A 73 20.05 9.11 4.87
N THR A 74 20.11 10.13 4.03
CA THR A 74 19.92 11.52 4.42
C THR A 74 18.60 12.07 3.88
N PRO A 75 18.04 13.13 4.49
CA PRO A 75 16.86 13.83 3.94
C PRO A 75 17.11 14.37 2.52
N GLY A 76 18.32 14.82 2.22
CA GLY A 76 18.71 15.27 0.88
C GLY A 76 18.67 14.14 -0.15
N ALA A 77 19.11 12.93 0.21
CA ALA A 77 19.03 11.76 -0.65
C ALA A 77 17.57 11.34 -0.93
N ALA A 78 16.71 11.39 0.08
CA ALA A 78 15.28 11.10 -0.10
C ALA A 78 14.64 12.04 -1.14
N ARG A 79 14.93 13.34 -1.06
CA ARG A 79 14.46 14.33 -2.04
C ARG A 79 14.99 14.05 -3.46
N GLN A 80 16.26 13.70 -3.59
CA GLN A 80 16.84 13.36 -4.90
C GLN A 80 16.19 12.12 -5.50
N LEU A 81 15.95 11.07 -4.68
CA LEU A 81 15.26 9.87 -5.11
C LEU A 81 13.83 10.19 -5.59
N LEU A 82 13.08 11.02 -4.87
CA LEU A 82 11.76 11.46 -5.30
C LEU A 82 11.81 12.15 -6.67
N TYR A 83 12.77 13.03 -6.88
CA TYR A 83 12.92 13.76 -8.15
C TYR A 83 13.27 12.81 -9.31
N GLY A 84 14.07 11.78 -9.03
CA GLY A 84 14.44 10.77 -10.03
C GLY A 84 13.29 9.88 -10.50
N VAL A 85 12.26 9.70 -9.67
CA VAL A 85 11.09 8.86 -9.99
C VAL A 85 9.81 9.65 -10.24
N TRP A 86 9.91 10.98 -10.30
CA TRP A 86 8.74 11.84 -10.49
C TRP A 86 8.11 11.68 -11.86
N SER A 87 6.80 11.46 -11.90
CA SER A 87 5.99 11.41 -13.12
C SER A 87 5.08 12.62 -13.21
N THR A 88 4.99 13.21 -14.40
CA THR A 88 4.08 14.34 -14.71
C THR A 88 2.67 13.87 -15.11
N ALA A 89 2.44 12.57 -15.18
CA ALA A 89 1.16 12.01 -15.59
C ALA A 89 0.02 12.40 -14.63
N GLY A 90 -1.09 12.84 -15.18
CA GLY A 90 -2.30 13.20 -14.42
C GLY A 90 -2.33 14.62 -13.87
N PHE A 91 -1.26 15.39 -14.03
CA PHE A 91 -1.26 16.82 -13.73
C PHE A 91 -1.82 17.61 -14.90
N ARG A 92 -2.46 18.74 -14.61
CA ARG A 92 -3.04 19.63 -15.60
C ARG A 92 -1.97 20.29 -16.49
N ASP A 93 -0.87 20.69 -15.85
CA ASP A 93 0.23 21.43 -16.47
C ASP A 93 1.55 21.23 -15.70
N ALA A 94 2.65 21.70 -16.27
CA ALA A 94 3.98 21.61 -15.69
C ALA A 94 4.10 22.38 -14.35
N GLU A 95 3.44 23.51 -14.22
CA GLU A 95 3.46 24.34 -13.01
C GLU A 95 2.77 23.62 -11.84
N GLN A 96 1.62 23.00 -12.09
CA GLN A 96 0.95 22.19 -11.08
C GLN A 96 1.83 21.01 -10.66
N SER A 97 2.44 20.33 -11.62
CA SER A 97 3.35 19.21 -11.35
C SER A 97 4.52 19.63 -10.46
N GLU A 98 5.15 20.77 -10.77
CA GLU A 98 6.28 21.31 -10.01
C GLU A 98 5.88 21.66 -8.57
N ARG A 99 4.75 22.36 -8.38
CA ARG A 99 4.24 22.67 -7.03
C ARG A 99 4.01 21.42 -6.19
N TRP A 100 3.45 20.37 -6.79
CA TRP A 100 3.22 19.12 -6.08
C TRP A 100 4.51 18.35 -5.82
N ARG A 101 5.48 18.40 -6.74
CA ARG A 101 6.80 17.80 -6.56
C ARG A 101 7.54 18.44 -5.37
N ALA A 102 7.56 19.77 -5.31
CA ALA A 102 8.16 20.50 -4.20
C ALA A 102 7.48 20.18 -2.86
N ARG A 103 6.14 20.11 -2.85
CA ARG A 103 5.37 19.78 -1.65
C ARG A 103 5.64 18.33 -1.19
N ALA A 104 5.63 17.38 -2.10
CA ALA A 104 5.95 15.98 -1.79
C ALA A 104 7.38 15.81 -1.28
N ALA A 105 8.33 16.58 -1.83
CA ALA A 105 9.71 16.61 -1.35
C ALA A 105 9.81 17.13 0.08
N GLY A 106 9.02 18.14 0.45
CA GLY A 106 8.92 18.62 1.82
C GLY A 106 8.42 17.52 2.76
N TRP A 107 7.26 16.92 2.47
CA TRP A 107 6.71 15.82 3.29
C TRP A 107 7.70 14.67 3.48
N LEU A 108 8.36 14.28 2.39
CA LEU A 108 9.32 13.18 2.43
C LEU A 108 10.54 13.53 3.29
N THR A 109 11.07 14.74 3.15
CA THR A 109 12.19 15.24 3.94
C THR A 109 11.84 15.28 5.42
N ASP A 110 10.66 15.84 5.77
CA ASP A 110 10.18 15.94 7.15
C ASP A 110 10.00 14.53 7.76
N TYR A 111 9.41 13.62 7.00
CA TYR A 111 9.18 12.24 7.42
C TYR A 111 10.49 11.51 7.73
N VAL A 112 11.46 11.51 6.81
CA VAL A 112 12.72 10.79 7.03
C VAL A 112 13.61 11.45 8.06
N THR A 113 13.45 12.75 8.33
CA THR A 113 14.14 13.45 9.43
C THR A 113 13.69 12.94 10.79
N GLY A 114 12.45 12.49 10.91
CA GLY A 114 11.90 11.89 12.13
C GLY A 114 12.23 10.40 12.30
N LEU A 115 12.93 9.77 11.37
CA LEU A 115 13.33 8.36 11.46
C LEU A 115 14.77 8.22 11.96
N ASP A 116 15.05 7.13 12.67
CA ASP A 116 16.42 6.68 12.85
C ASP A 116 16.83 5.90 11.58
N PRO A 117 17.81 6.38 10.81
CA PRO A 117 18.24 5.69 9.60
C PRO A 117 18.91 4.33 9.88
N ALA A 118 19.28 4.05 11.13
CA ALA A 118 19.85 2.77 11.56
C ALA A 118 18.79 1.71 11.88
N ASP A 119 17.52 2.11 12.04
CA ASP A 119 16.40 1.18 12.27
C ASP A 119 16.05 0.44 10.98
N GLU A 120 16.82 -0.61 10.67
CA GLU A 120 16.63 -1.42 9.48
C GLU A 120 15.23 -2.07 9.46
N PRO A 121 14.40 -1.81 8.44
CA PRO A 121 13.14 -2.51 8.31
C PRO A 121 13.35 -4.00 8.02
N VAL A 122 12.48 -4.85 8.55
CA VAL A 122 12.44 -6.29 8.24
C VAL A 122 12.12 -6.54 6.76
N GLY A 123 11.46 -5.58 6.13
CA GLY A 123 11.23 -5.59 4.69
C GLY A 123 10.49 -4.36 4.21
N THR A 124 10.75 -4.01 2.94
CA THR A 124 10.05 -2.95 2.20
C THR A 124 9.35 -3.54 0.98
N GLU A 125 8.19 -2.99 0.59
CA GLU A 125 7.38 -3.44 -0.56
C GLU A 125 7.17 -4.97 -0.58
N ARG A 126 7.00 -5.56 0.60
CA ARG A 126 7.00 -7.01 0.76
C ARG A 126 5.65 -7.62 0.44
N GLN A 127 5.67 -8.61 -0.43
CA GLN A 127 4.48 -9.43 -0.71
C GLN A 127 4.15 -10.30 0.50
N VAL A 128 2.90 -10.26 0.91
CA VAL A 128 2.37 -11.06 2.01
C VAL A 128 1.08 -11.73 1.59
N ALA A 129 0.82 -12.91 2.16
CA ALA A 129 -0.38 -13.68 1.85
C ALA A 129 -0.92 -14.39 3.09
N ALA A 130 -2.23 -14.60 3.09
CA ALA A 130 -2.89 -15.45 4.09
C ALA A 130 -4.09 -16.14 3.43
N THR A 131 -4.37 -17.35 3.86
CA THR A 131 -5.58 -18.07 3.47
C THR A 131 -6.49 -18.27 4.66
N THR A 132 -7.79 -18.16 4.43
CA THR A 132 -8.85 -18.56 5.34
C THR A 132 -9.68 -19.66 4.65
N GLU A 133 -10.74 -20.12 5.28
CA GLU A 133 -11.65 -21.09 4.67
C GLU A 133 -12.28 -20.63 3.34
N ARG A 134 -12.40 -19.31 3.14
CA ARG A 134 -13.11 -18.72 1.99
C ARG A 134 -12.28 -17.75 1.17
N LEU A 135 -11.20 -17.19 1.75
CA LEU A 135 -10.44 -16.10 1.15
C LEU A 135 -8.97 -16.50 0.95
N ALA A 136 -8.43 -16.14 -0.20
CA ALA A 136 -7.00 -16.03 -0.46
C ALA A 136 -6.62 -14.54 -0.43
N LEU A 137 -6.12 -14.09 0.72
CA LEU A 137 -5.64 -12.72 0.92
C LEU A 137 -4.24 -12.59 0.34
N SER A 138 -4.00 -11.53 -0.40
CA SER A 138 -2.66 -11.14 -0.84
C SER A 138 -2.53 -9.63 -0.86
N GLY A 139 -1.34 -9.13 -0.55
CA GLY A 139 -1.06 -7.70 -0.55
C GLY A 139 0.43 -7.42 -0.56
N ARG A 140 0.77 -6.16 -0.76
CA ARG A 140 2.14 -5.67 -0.69
C ARG A 140 2.20 -4.60 0.39
N VAL A 141 2.97 -4.89 1.44
CA VAL A 141 3.17 -4.00 2.59
C VAL A 141 4.31 -3.04 2.26
N ASP A 142 4.10 -1.75 2.49
CA ASP A 142 5.10 -0.73 2.16
C ASP A 142 6.37 -0.91 2.99
N ARG A 143 6.22 -1.09 4.31
CA ARG A 143 7.34 -1.36 5.22
C ARG A 143 6.89 -2.21 6.40
N ILE A 144 7.78 -3.10 6.84
CA ILE A 144 7.61 -3.91 8.05
C ILE A 144 8.77 -3.61 8.97
N ASP A 145 8.48 -3.09 10.15
CA ASP A 145 9.46 -2.82 11.19
C ASP A 145 9.41 -3.91 12.27
N GLN A 146 10.48 -3.99 13.05
CA GLN A 146 10.49 -4.74 14.29
C GLN A 146 10.48 -3.78 15.48
N ARG A 147 9.57 -4.02 16.44
CA ARG A 147 9.52 -3.31 17.72
C ARG A 147 9.45 -4.33 18.85
N GLY A 148 10.56 -4.49 19.56
CA GLY A 148 10.69 -5.58 20.51
C GLY A 148 10.51 -6.94 19.82
N ASP A 149 9.62 -7.78 20.35
CA ASP A 149 9.36 -9.12 19.81
C ASP A 149 8.30 -9.14 18.70
N GLU A 150 7.67 -8.01 18.39
CA GLU A 150 6.60 -7.91 17.41
C GLU A 150 7.02 -7.23 16.12
N LEU A 151 6.37 -7.62 15.03
CA LEU A 151 6.42 -6.91 13.75
C LEU A 151 5.34 -5.83 13.72
N VAL A 152 5.66 -4.71 13.07
CA VAL A 152 4.74 -3.59 12.87
C VAL A 152 4.62 -3.30 11.39
N VAL A 153 3.38 -3.26 10.90
CA VAL A 153 3.06 -2.85 9.53
C VAL A 153 3.07 -1.33 9.45
N VAL A 154 3.81 -0.79 8.50
CA VAL A 154 3.78 0.61 8.14
C VAL A 154 3.23 0.76 6.72
N ASP A 155 2.20 1.59 6.55
CA ASP A 155 1.54 1.87 5.28
C ASP A 155 1.56 3.38 5.04
N TYR A 156 2.22 3.81 3.97
CA TYR A 156 2.42 5.23 3.68
C TYR A 156 1.16 5.82 3.05
N LYS A 157 0.70 6.93 3.60
CA LYS A 157 -0.46 7.67 3.09
C LYS A 157 -0.07 9.08 2.67
N THR A 158 -0.35 9.41 1.43
CA THR A 158 -0.11 10.74 0.82
C THR A 158 -1.40 11.53 0.65
N GLY A 159 -2.45 11.17 1.41
CA GLY A 159 -3.74 11.82 1.40
C GLY A 159 -3.72 13.23 2.00
N ARG A 160 -4.86 13.92 1.93
CA ARG A 160 -5.01 15.29 2.46
C ARG A 160 -5.12 15.36 3.98
N SER A 161 -5.65 14.32 4.60
CA SER A 161 -5.86 14.22 6.04
C SER A 161 -4.86 13.25 6.66
N VAL A 162 -4.44 13.56 7.86
CA VAL A 162 -3.68 12.64 8.70
C VAL A 162 -4.63 11.53 9.14
N CYS A 163 -4.19 10.29 9.01
CA CYS A 163 -4.92 9.13 9.50
C CYS A 163 -4.93 9.15 11.04
N THR A 164 -6.10 9.07 11.64
CA THR A 164 -6.24 8.95 13.09
C THR A 164 -5.97 7.52 13.56
N ASP A 165 -5.70 7.35 14.85
CA ASP A 165 -5.52 6.03 15.46
C ASP A 165 -6.74 5.12 15.28
N ASP A 166 -7.95 5.69 15.39
CA ASP A 166 -9.19 4.93 15.22
C ASP A 166 -9.42 4.52 13.76
N GLU A 167 -9.11 5.38 12.80
CA GLU A 167 -9.13 5.03 11.38
C GLU A 167 -8.10 3.93 11.05
N ALA A 168 -6.91 4.01 11.64
CA ALA A 168 -5.90 2.96 11.47
C ALA A 168 -6.37 1.63 12.08
N ARG A 169 -6.92 1.65 13.31
CA ARG A 169 -7.47 0.45 13.98
C ARG A 169 -8.65 -0.15 13.23
N GLY A 170 -9.51 0.69 12.67
CA GLY A 170 -10.67 0.29 11.87
C GLY A 170 -10.36 -0.16 10.45
N SER A 171 -9.12 0.01 9.97
CA SER A 171 -8.76 -0.22 8.57
C SER A 171 -8.76 -1.71 8.19
N PRO A 172 -9.67 -2.17 7.29
CA PRO A 172 -9.62 -3.54 6.76
C PRO A 172 -8.34 -3.83 5.99
N ALA A 173 -7.73 -2.82 5.38
CA ALA A 173 -6.48 -2.95 4.65
C ALA A 173 -5.32 -3.29 5.58
N LEU A 174 -5.17 -2.54 6.68
CA LEU A 174 -4.15 -2.81 7.68
C LEU A 174 -4.38 -4.17 8.37
N ALA A 175 -5.63 -4.52 8.68
CA ALA A 175 -5.96 -5.84 9.23
C ALA A 175 -5.54 -6.98 8.30
N ALA A 176 -5.78 -6.83 6.98
CA ALA A 176 -5.36 -7.81 5.98
C ALA A 176 -3.82 -7.90 5.88
N TYR A 177 -3.11 -6.77 5.97
CA TYR A 177 -1.64 -6.76 6.00
C TYR A 177 -1.08 -7.45 7.24
N VAL A 178 -1.60 -7.13 8.43
CA VAL A 178 -1.19 -7.78 9.69
C VAL A 178 -1.39 -9.29 9.62
N LEU A 179 -2.54 -9.75 9.14
CA LEU A 179 -2.80 -11.17 8.95
C LEU A 179 -1.82 -11.79 7.94
N GLY A 180 -1.58 -11.11 6.82
CA GLY A 180 -0.63 -11.52 5.80
C GLY A 180 0.79 -11.64 6.35
N VAL A 181 1.27 -10.64 7.11
CA VAL A 181 2.60 -10.64 7.75
C VAL A 181 2.73 -11.80 8.72
N ARG A 182 1.76 -11.98 9.64
CA ARG A 182 1.75 -13.09 10.61
C ARG A 182 1.89 -14.44 9.92
N ARG A 183 1.14 -14.66 8.83
CA ARG A 183 1.15 -15.94 8.10
C ARG A 183 2.42 -16.14 7.28
N THR A 184 2.89 -15.10 6.60
CA THR A 184 4.06 -15.16 5.72
C THR A 184 5.35 -15.28 6.52
N LEU A 185 5.51 -14.49 7.60
CA LEU A 185 6.73 -14.44 8.39
C LEU A 185 6.69 -15.32 9.64
N ARG A 186 5.54 -15.90 9.98
CA ARG A 186 5.33 -16.77 11.15
C ARG A 186 5.79 -16.12 12.46
N ARG A 187 5.54 -14.83 12.60
CA ARG A 187 5.91 -14.02 13.76
C ARG A 187 4.72 -13.20 14.25
N PRO A 188 4.65 -12.85 15.56
CA PRO A 188 3.70 -11.87 16.06
C PRO A 188 3.79 -10.56 15.27
N CYS A 189 2.66 -9.94 15.00
CA CYS A 189 2.57 -8.66 14.31
C CYS A 189 1.42 -7.86 14.92
N SER A 190 1.68 -6.62 15.30
CA SER A 190 0.68 -5.64 15.72
C SER A 190 0.46 -4.58 14.63
N ARG A 191 -0.57 -3.79 14.82
CA ARG A 191 -0.85 -2.66 13.92
C ARG A 191 0.01 -1.47 14.28
#